data_a2c16bab5f26d239f1b178288a073680
#
_entry.id   a2c16bab5f26d239f1b178288a073680
#
_cell.length_a   1.000
_cell.length_b   1.000
_cell.length_c   1.000
_cell.angle_alpha   90.00
_cell.angle_beta   90.00
_cell.angle_gamma   90.00
#
_symmetry.space_group_name_H-M   'P 1'
#
loop_
_entity.id
_entity.type
_entity.pdbx_description
1 polymer ?
#
loop_
_entity_poly.entity_id
_entity_poly.type
_entity_poly.pdbx_seq_one_letter_code
_entity_poly.pdbx_strand_id
1 'polypeptide(L)'
;MTLRHLPYALVLAAGAGAPALAERPPRPLAEARLVDASGKEVGSARFVTGKDGVVLEVTARGLTPGPHGMHLHAVGQCDWPDFTSAGPHLNPDGHEHGDDNPQGSHLGDLPNVTAGRDGVVSAKIRTPLRTFKLMKNVLDGDGTALVLHAGPDDYKTDPSGNSGARVVCGVFERG
;
A
#
# COMPACT_ATOMS: atom_id res chain seq x y z
N MET A 1 55.32 0.62 65.76
CA MET A 1 54.80 -0.33 64.74
C MET A 1 53.51 0.31 64.19
N THR A 2 53.62 1.04 63.12
CA THR A 2 52.51 1.82 62.55
C THR A 2 52.05 1.17 61.20
N LEU A 3 50.87 0.52 61.19
CA LEU A 3 50.29 -0.04 60.00
C LEU A 3 49.73 1.10 59.08
N ARG A 4 50.24 1.18 57.88
CA ARG A 4 49.76 2.05 56.85
C ARG A 4 48.65 1.30 56.07
N HIS A 5 47.36 1.79 56.10
CA HIS A 5 46.31 1.32 55.27
C HIS A 5 46.43 1.98 53.90
N LEU A 6 46.55 1.16 52.81
CA LEU A 6 46.34 1.62 51.40
C LEU A 6 44.85 1.64 51.06
N PRO A 7 44.38 2.67 50.42
CA PRO A 7 42.98 2.66 49.86
C PRO A 7 42.96 1.89 48.55
N TYR A 8 42.07 0.91 48.48
CA TYR A 8 41.70 0.27 47.19
C TYR A 8 40.86 1.25 46.38
N ALA A 9 41.35 1.67 45.21
CA ALA A 9 40.57 2.41 44.24
C ALA A 9 39.73 1.44 43.43
N LEU A 10 38.38 1.56 43.55
CA LEU A 10 37.41 0.83 42.76
C LEU A 10 37.29 1.48 41.36
N VAL A 11 37.82 0.83 40.32
CA VAL A 11 37.69 1.27 38.94
C VAL A 11 36.32 0.78 38.41
N LEU A 12 35.37 1.70 38.29
CA LEU A 12 34.10 1.48 37.60
C LEU A 12 34.37 1.46 36.10
N ALA A 13 34.33 0.28 35.47
CA ALA A 13 34.33 0.13 34.02
C ALA A 13 32.98 0.55 33.48
N ALA A 14 32.90 1.70 32.82
CA ALA A 14 31.74 2.12 32.05
C ALA A 14 31.65 1.25 30.81
N GLY A 15 30.70 0.30 30.81
CA GLY A 15 30.36 -0.50 29.63
C GLY A 15 29.70 0.39 28.58
N ALA A 16 30.41 0.71 27.49
CA ALA A 16 29.83 1.32 26.32
C ALA A 16 28.90 0.30 25.65
N GLY A 17 27.61 0.44 25.86
CA GLY A 17 26.59 -0.33 25.12
C GLY A 17 26.73 -0.05 23.64
N ALA A 18 26.96 -1.10 22.83
CA ALA A 18 26.94 -0.97 21.38
C ALA A 18 25.53 -0.50 20.92
N PRO A 19 25.43 0.43 19.97
CA PRO A 19 24.14 0.83 19.46
C PRO A 19 23.45 -0.38 18.82
N ALA A 20 22.20 -0.65 19.22
CA ALA A 20 21.38 -1.67 18.60
C ALA A 20 21.24 -1.31 17.11
N LEU A 21 21.68 -2.21 16.24
CA LEU A 21 21.46 -2.08 14.79
C LEU A 21 19.95 -2.10 14.58
N ALA A 22 19.36 -0.95 14.20
CA ALA A 22 17.98 -0.89 13.81
C ALA A 22 17.78 -1.85 12.63
N GLU A 23 16.94 -2.86 12.80
CA GLU A 23 16.59 -3.78 11.71
C GLU A 23 16.09 -2.97 10.52
N ARG A 24 16.72 -3.15 9.39
CA ARG A 24 16.27 -2.54 8.13
C ARG A 24 14.88 -3.11 7.83
N PRO A 25 13.87 -2.25 7.55
CA PRO A 25 12.54 -2.73 7.21
C PRO A 25 12.63 -3.72 6.03
N PRO A 26 11.80 -4.77 6.03
CA PRO A 26 11.82 -5.76 4.98
C PRO A 26 11.59 -5.08 3.61
N ARG A 27 12.33 -5.53 2.61
CA ARG A 27 12.20 -5.04 1.24
C ARG A 27 10.79 -5.33 0.73
N PRO A 28 10.09 -4.36 0.12
CA PRO A 28 8.77 -4.60 -0.45
C PRO A 28 8.84 -5.62 -1.60
N LEU A 29 7.75 -6.34 -1.82
CA LEU A 29 7.60 -7.22 -2.99
C LEU A 29 7.37 -6.41 -4.26
N ALA A 30 6.61 -5.32 -4.14
CA ALA A 30 6.37 -4.33 -5.18
C ALA A 30 6.04 -2.99 -4.52
N GLU A 31 6.34 -1.89 -5.21
CA GLU A 31 6.05 -0.54 -4.74
C GLU A 31 5.56 0.36 -5.88
N ALA A 32 4.78 1.37 -5.54
CA ALA A 32 4.25 2.35 -6.47
C ALA A 32 4.34 3.75 -5.86
N ARG A 33 4.79 4.72 -6.64
CA ARG A 33 4.61 6.15 -6.33
C ARG A 33 3.23 6.57 -6.81
N LEU A 34 2.49 7.23 -5.93
CA LEU A 34 1.14 7.69 -6.22
C LEU A 34 1.16 9.15 -6.66
N VAL A 35 0.51 9.43 -7.80
CA VAL A 35 0.37 10.79 -8.34
C VAL A 35 -1.10 11.20 -8.42
N ASP A 36 -1.37 12.49 -8.29
CA ASP A 36 -2.69 13.08 -8.49
C ASP A 36 -2.93 13.44 -9.98
N ALA A 37 -4.11 13.97 -10.28
CA ALA A 37 -4.51 14.38 -11.63
C ALA A 37 -3.65 15.52 -12.24
N SER A 38 -2.75 16.11 -11.48
CA SER A 38 -1.75 17.09 -11.98
C SER A 38 -0.38 16.45 -12.26
N GLY A 39 -0.23 15.14 -11.99
CA GLY A 39 1.04 14.43 -12.05
C GLY A 39 1.95 14.66 -10.84
N LYS A 40 1.46 15.33 -9.79
CA LYS A 40 2.20 15.58 -8.56
C LYS A 40 2.20 14.33 -7.68
N GLU A 41 3.36 13.98 -7.12
CA GLU A 41 3.47 12.90 -6.14
C GLU A 41 2.72 13.25 -4.85
N VAL A 42 1.79 12.37 -4.48
CA VAL A 42 0.92 12.52 -3.30
C VAL A 42 1.04 11.37 -2.31
N GLY A 43 1.83 10.35 -2.60
CA GLY A 43 1.98 9.23 -1.69
C GLY A 43 2.70 8.03 -2.29
N SER A 44 2.51 6.89 -1.63
CA SER A 44 3.08 5.61 -2.06
C SER A 44 2.19 4.44 -1.66
N ALA A 45 2.33 3.35 -2.39
CA ALA A 45 1.76 2.06 -2.04
C ALA A 45 2.84 0.97 -2.14
N ARG A 46 2.77 -0.05 -1.30
CA ARG A 46 3.71 -1.16 -1.36
C ARG A 46 3.08 -2.46 -0.91
N PHE A 47 3.41 -3.52 -1.62
CA PHE A 47 3.12 -4.87 -1.19
C PHE A 47 4.27 -5.40 -0.35
N VAL A 48 3.95 -5.87 0.85
CA VAL A 48 4.92 -6.45 1.79
C VAL A 48 4.47 -7.84 2.24
N THR A 49 5.43 -8.67 2.62
CA THR A 49 5.12 -9.97 3.24
C THR A 49 4.59 -9.74 4.65
N GLY A 50 3.37 -10.13 4.92
CA GLY A 50 2.77 -10.18 6.24
C GLY A 50 2.82 -11.59 6.84
N LYS A 51 2.40 -11.73 8.10
CA LYS A 51 2.37 -13.02 8.81
C LYS A 51 1.54 -14.07 8.09
N ASP A 52 0.40 -13.67 7.52
CA ASP A 52 -0.59 -14.59 6.94
C ASP A 52 -0.81 -14.36 5.43
N GLY A 53 0.12 -13.71 4.75
CA GLY A 53 0.02 -13.44 3.31
C GLY A 53 0.61 -12.08 2.93
N VAL A 54 0.13 -11.53 1.82
CA VAL A 54 0.58 -10.24 1.31
C VAL A 54 -0.30 -9.12 1.86
N VAL A 55 0.34 -8.07 2.36
CA VAL A 55 -0.31 -6.85 2.85
C VAL A 55 0.01 -5.71 1.89
N LEU A 56 -1.02 -4.95 1.51
CA LEU A 56 -0.88 -3.69 0.81
C LEU A 56 -0.87 -2.55 1.84
N GLU A 57 0.22 -1.82 1.90
CA GLU A 57 0.35 -0.59 2.68
C GLU A 57 0.20 0.60 1.74
N VAL A 58 -0.70 1.54 2.08
CA VAL A 58 -1.00 2.72 1.27
C VAL A 58 -0.92 3.97 2.12
N THR A 59 -0.25 4.98 1.61
CA THR A 59 -0.27 6.34 2.16
C THR A 59 -0.50 7.31 1.01
N ALA A 60 -1.52 8.16 1.14
CA ALA A 60 -1.84 9.19 0.14
C ALA A 60 -2.34 10.46 0.84
N ARG A 61 -2.17 11.62 0.21
CA ARG A 61 -2.63 12.91 0.73
C ARG A 61 -3.33 13.72 -0.37
N GLY A 62 -4.08 14.74 0.05
CA GLY A 62 -4.79 15.62 -0.87
C GLY A 62 -6.13 15.08 -1.33
N LEU A 63 -6.66 14.02 -0.68
CA LEU A 63 -8.01 13.53 -0.91
C LEU A 63 -9.04 14.34 -0.14
N THR A 64 -10.29 14.28 -0.58
CA THR A 64 -11.41 14.80 0.23
C THR A 64 -11.59 13.96 1.49
N PRO A 65 -11.93 14.55 2.66
CA PRO A 65 -12.23 13.74 3.84
C PRO A 65 -13.39 12.76 3.60
N GLY A 66 -13.22 11.52 4.01
CA GLY A 66 -14.25 10.48 3.86
C GLY A 66 -13.75 9.22 3.16
N PRO A 67 -14.67 8.29 2.83
CA PRO A 67 -14.34 7.03 2.20
C PRO A 67 -14.09 7.19 0.69
N HIS A 68 -13.12 6.41 0.19
CA HIS A 68 -12.70 6.36 -1.21
C HIS A 68 -12.58 4.92 -1.67
N GLY A 69 -13.15 4.58 -2.82
CA GLY A 69 -12.91 3.34 -3.51
C GLY A 69 -11.44 3.21 -3.90
N MET A 70 -10.91 2.01 -3.79
CA MET A 70 -9.53 1.71 -4.13
C MET A 70 -9.45 0.38 -4.86
N HIS A 71 -8.86 0.39 -6.05
CA HIS A 71 -8.80 -0.81 -6.88
C HIS A 71 -7.44 -0.99 -7.54
N LEU A 72 -7.09 -2.25 -7.81
CA LEU A 72 -6.03 -2.58 -8.77
C LEU A 72 -6.62 -2.57 -10.16
N HIS A 73 -5.96 -1.86 -11.07
CA HIS A 73 -6.31 -1.75 -12.48
C HIS A 73 -5.37 -2.57 -13.35
N ALA A 74 -5.89 -3.15 -14.44
CA ALA A 74 -5.25 -4.19 -15.23
C ALA A 74 -4.06 -3.72 -16.09
N VAL A 75 -3.79 -2.42 -16.16
CA VAL A 75 -2.70 -1.87 -16.97
C VAL A 75 -1.80 -0.99 -16.11
N GLY A 76 -0.49 -1.23 -16.18
CA GLY A 76 0.54 -0.46 -15.47
C GLY A 76 0.80 0.90 -16.13
N GLN A 77 -0.24 1.72 -16.26
CA GLN A 77 -0.17 3.08 -16.82
C GLN A 77 -1.02 4.05 -16.01
N CYS A 78 -0.49 5.26 -15.80
CA CYS A 78 -1.15 6.32 -15.04
C CYS A 78 -1.06 7.66 -15.77
N ASP A 79 -1.60 7.71 -17.01
CA ASP A 79 -1.62 8.97 -17.79
C ASP A 79 -2.65 9.91 -17.17
N TRP A 80 -2.17 11.02 -16.66
CA TRP A 80 -3.02 12.07 -16.07
C TRP A 80 -3.58 12.99 -17.18
N PRO A 81 -4.76 13.64 -16.96
CA PRO A 81 -5.38 13.85 -15.65
C PRO A 81 -6.38 12.77 -15.19
N ASP A 82 -6.91 11.92 -16.06
CA ASP A 82 -8.06 11.06 -15.78
C ASP A 82 -7.72 9.59 -15.50
N PHE A 83 -6.46 9.19 -15.73
CA PHE A 83 -5.95 7.85 -15.48
C PHE A 83 -6.69 6.73 -16.21
N THR A 84 -7.35 7.04 -17.33
CA THR A 84 -8.06 6.04 -18.13
C THR A 84 -7.13 4.99 -18.72
N SER A 85 -5.84 5.33 -18.92
CA SER A 85 -4.79 4.41 -19.37
C SER A 85 -4.54 3.22 -18.44
N ALA A 86 -4.92 3.31 -17.15
CA ALA A 86 -4.84 2.19 -16.23
C ALA A 86 -5.82 1.04 -16.59
N GLY A 87 -6.74 1.26 -17.52
CA GLY A 87 -7.70 0.25 -17.98
C GLY A 87 -8.81 -0.07 -16.96
N PRO A 88 -9.48 -1.24 -17.09
CA PRO A 88 -10.48 -1.72 -16.15
C PRO A 88 -9.85 -2.26 -14.86
N HIS A 89 -10.66 -2.69 -13.91
CA HIS A 89 -10.18 -3.42 -12.73
C HIS A 89 -9.43 -4.70 -13.13
N LEU A 90 -8.44 -5.08 -12.33
CA LEU A 90 -7.69 -6.33 -12.50
C LEU A 90 -8.62 -7.52 -12.27
N ASN A 91 -9.00 -8.22 -13.34
CA ASN A 91 -10.02 -9.26 -13.33
C ASN A 91 -9.64 -10.48 -14.20
N PRO A 92 -8.61 -11.24 -13.82
CA PRO A 92 -8.14 -12.37 -14.62
C PRO A 92 -9.14 -13.54 -14.66
N ASP A 93 -10.08 -13.59 -13.72
CA ASP A 93 -11.04 -14.69 -13.58
C ASP A 93 -12.41 -14.37 -14.22
N GLY A 94 -12.63 -13.13 -14.71
CA GLY A 94 -13.84 -12.71 -15.43
C GLY A 94 -15.10 -12.62 -14.55
N HIS A 95 -14.95 -12.25 -13.27
CA HIS A 95 -16.05 -12.03 -12.35
C HIS A 95 -16.72 -10.67 -12.60
N GLU A 96 -17.88 -10.44 -11.96
CA GLU A 96 -18.46 -9.10 -11.85
C GLU A 96 -17.80 -8.34 -10.68
N HIS A 97 -18.11 -7.04 -10.56
CA HIS A 97 -17.58 -6.21 -9.50
C HIS A 97 -18.28 -6.43 -8.16
N GLY A 98 -17.48 -6.41 -7.09
CA GLY A 98 -17.90 -6.19 -5.71
C GLY A 98 -18.08 -7.42 -4.85
N ASP A 99 -17.65 -7.33 -3.61
CA ASP A 99 -17.72 -8.43 -2.63
C ASP A 99 -19.17 -8.72 -2.18
N ASP A 100 -20.09 -7.76 -2.32
CA ASP A 100 -21.52 -7.92 -2.05
C ASP A 100 -22.32 -8.40 -3.28
N ASN A 101 -21.65 -8.61 -4.42
CA ASN A 101 -22.24 -9.16 -5.62
C ASN A 101 -22.05 -10.68 -5.65
N PRO A 102 -23.11 -11.50 -5.75
CA PRO A 102 -22.97 -12.96 -5.81
C PRO A 102 -22.12 -13.50 -6.96
N GLN A 103 -21.87 -12.71 -8.00
CA GLN A 103 -21.04 -13.02 -9.17
C GLN A 103 -19.66 -12.33 -9.11
N GLY A 104 -19.36 -11.62 -8.01
CA GLY A 104 -18.11 -10.92 -7.76
C GLY A 104 -17.14 -11.79 -6.94
N SER A 105 -16.01 -11.26 -6.61
CA SER A 105 -15.44 -9.93 -6.93
C SER A 105 -14.30 -10.06 -7.94
N HIS A 106 -13.86 -8.92 -8.48
CA HIS A 106 -12.60 -8.87 -9.22
C HIS A 106 -11.41 -9.13 -8.28
N LEU A 107 -10.31 -9.64 -8.80
CA LEU A 107 -9.07 -9.75 -8.03
C LEU A 107 -8.57 -8.38 -7.57
N GLY A 108 -8.88 -7.34 -8.31
CA GLY A 108 -8.49 -5.96 -8.05
C GLY A 108 -9.41 -5.18 -7.11
N ASP A 109 -10.56 -5.73 -6.71
CA ASP A 109 -11.45 -5.07 -5.78
C ASP A 109 -10.85 -5.09 -4.38
N LEU A 110 -10.66 -3.92 -3.79
CA LEU A 110 -10.06 -3.73 -2.48
C LEU A 110 -11.04 -2.98 -1.57
N PRO A 111 -10.92 -3.12 -0.24
CA PRO A 111 -11.75 -2.36 0.67
C PRO A 111 -11.57 -0.85 0.48
N ASN A 112 -12.66 -0.09 0.69
CA ASN A 112 -12.58 1.37 0.78
C ASN A 112 -11.53 1.82 1.80
N VAL A 113 -10.82 2.88 1.46
CA VAL A 113 -9.93 3.57 2.41
C VAL A 113 -10.58 4.87 2.87
N THR A 114 -10.26 5.32 4.07
CA THR A 114 -10.83 6.55 4.60
C THR A 114 -9.75 7.61 4.73
N ALA A 115 -9.95 8.75 4.06
CA ALA A 115 -9.15 9.95 4.26
C ALA A 115 -9.60 10.68 5.53
N GLY A 116 -8.64 11.04 6.37
CA GLY A 116 -8.87 11.85 7.56
C GLY A 116 -9.33 13.27 7.21
N ARG A 117 -9.64 14.08 8.23
CA ARG A 117 -10.01 15.50 8.05
C ARG A 117 -8.90 16.33 7.39
N ASP A 118 -7.67 15.86 7.46
CA ASP A 118 -6.47 16.42 6.83
C ASP A 118 -6.26 15.97 5.38
N GLY A 119 -7.18 15.14 4.85
CA GLY A 119 -7.10 14.58 3.51
C GLY A 119 -6.04 13.48 3.35
N VAL A 120 -5.60 12.87 4.46
CA VAL A 120 -4.58 11.81 4.45
C VAL A 120 -5.23 10.43 4.61
N VAL A 121 -4.83 9.51 3.75
CA VAL A 121 -5.05 8.07 3.87
C VAL A 121 -3.76 7.44 4.40
N SER A 122 -3.89 6.57 5.42
CA SER A 122 -2.85 5.65 5.86
C SER A 122 -3.52 4.32 6.20
N ALA A 123 -3.32 3.32 5.35
CA ALA A 123 -4.01 2.05 5.44
C ALA A 123 -3.07 0.86 5.27
N LYS A 124 -3.40 -0.24 5.97
CA LYS A 124 -2.79 -1.55 5.79
C LYS A 124 -3.90 -2.55 5.51
N ILE A 125 -3.90 -3.10 4.31
CA ILE A 125 -4.96 -3.96 3.81
C ILE A 125 -4.41 -5.35 3.58
N ARG A 126 -5.03 -6.34 4.21
CA ARG A 126 -4.75 -7.74 3.89
C ARG A 126 -5.39 -8.03 2.53
N THR A 127 -4.57 -8.47 1.58
CA THR A 127 -5.05 -8.80 0.24
C THR A 127 -5.33 -10.30 0.11
N PRO A 128 -6.20 -10.73 -0.82
CA PRO A 128 -6.36 -12.14 -1.17
C PRO A 128 -5.14 -12.70 -1.89
N LEU A 129 -4.19 -11.82 -2.25
CA LEU A 129 -2.98 -12.19 -2.97
C LEU A 129 -2.01 -12.98 -2.09
N ARG A 130 -1.47 -14.05 -2.64
CA ARG A 130 -0.24 -14.67 -2.17
C ARG A 130 0.91 -14.25 -3.08
N THR A 131 2.15 -14.36 -2.60
CA THR A 131 3.34 -13.90 -3.36
C THR A 131 3.34 -14.40 -4.81
N PHE A 132 2.96 -15.66 -5.06
CA PHE A 132 2.88 -16.20 -6.42
C PHE A 132 1.81 -15.50 -7.27
N LYS A 133 0.59 -15.27 -6.73
CA LYS A 133 -0.48 -14.54 -7.43
C LYS A 133 -0.10 -13.08 -7.66
N LEU A 134 0.58 -12.43 -6.70
CA LEU A 134 1.12 -11.09 -6.86
C LEU A 134 2.06 -11.02 -8.07
N MET A 135 3.05 -11.91 -8.11
CA MET A 135 4.03 -11.91 -9.20
C MET A 135 3.42 -12.20 -10.55
N LYS A 136 2.37 -13.03 -10.60
CA LYS A 136 1.72 -13.44 -11.84
C LYS A 136 0.74 -12.39 -12.40
N ASN A 137 0.01 -11.69 -11.53
CA ASN A 137 -1.12 -10.83 -11.96
C ASN A 137 -0.88 -9.33 -11.72
N VAL A 138 0.07 -8.96 -10.86
CA VAL A 138 0.36 -7.55 -10.57
C VAL A 138 1.67 -7.09 -11.21
N LEU A 139 2.63 -8.02 -11.35
CA LEU A 139 3.95 -7.74 -11.93
C LEU A 139 4.16 -8.56 -13.23
N ASP A 140 3.11 -8.68 -14.02
CA ASP A 140 3.13 -9.30 -15.35
C ASP A 140 3.66 -8.35 -16.43
N GLY A 141 3.40 -8.68 -17.72
CA GLY A 141 4.01 -7.97 -18.84
C GLY A 141 3.45 -6.59 -19.11
N ASP A 142 2.19 -6.33 -18.79
CA ASP A 142 1.49 -5.05 -18.94
C ASP A 142 1.33 -4.27 -17.62
N GLY A 143 1.70 -4.92 -16.50
CA GLY A 143 1.76 -4.33 -15.17
C GLY A 143 0.38 -4.04 -14.58
N THR A 144 0.40 -3.40 -13.42
CA THR A 144 -0.83 -3.06 -12.67
C THR A 144 -0.69 -1.69 -12.04
N ALA A 145 -1.76 -0.92 -12.05
CA ALA A 145 -1.86 0.34 -11.34
C ALA A 145 -2.79 0.24 -10.13
N LEU A 146 -2.43 0.92 -9.04
CA LEU A 146 -3.36 1.22 -7.95
C LEU A 146 -4.07 2.53 -8.27
N VAL A 147 -5.40 2.53 -8.18
CA VAL A 147 -6.22 3.74 -8.36
C VAL A 147 -7.06 4.00 -7.10
N LEU A 148 -7.07 5.25 -6.64
CA LEU A 148 -8.04 5.74 -5.65
C LEU A 148 -9.08 6.60 -6.37
N HIS A 149 -10.33 6.45 -5.96
CA HIS A 149 -11.48 7.11 -6.57
C HIS A 149 -11.99 8.30 -5.75
N ALA A 150 -12.80 9.14 -6.36
CA ALA A 150 -13.34 10.35 -5.73
C ALA A 150 -14.38 10.05 -4.64
N GLY A 151 -15.11 8.95 -4.77
CA GLY A 151 -16.15 8.50 -3.84
C GLY A 151 -15.93 7.07 -3.36
N PRO A 152 -16.77 6.59 -2.45
CA PRO A 152 -16.72 5.22 -1.97
C PRO A 152 -17.17 4.23 -3.05
N ASP A 153 -16.63 3.03 -2.98
CA ASP A 153 -17.12 1.84 -3.65
C ASP A 153 -18.36 1.32 -2.89
N ASP A 154 -19.43 0.99 -3.61
CA ASP A 154 -20.65 0.40 -3.04
C ASP A 154 -20.59 -1.14 -2.91
N TYR A 155 -19.49 -1.76 -3.32
CA TYR A 155 -19.18 -3.19 -3.30
C TYR A 155 -20.12 -4.10 -4.11
N LYS A 156 -20.87 -3.53 -5.04
CA LYS A 156 -21.95 -4.25 -5.71
C LYS A 156 -22.13 -3.90 -7.18
N THR A 157 -22.08 -2.61 -7.52
CA THR A 157 -22.44 -2.15 -8.86
C THR A 157 -21.32 -2.39 -9.85
N ASP A 158 -21.53 -3.32 -10.78
CA ASP A 158 -20.60 -3.55 -11.90
C ASP A 158 -20.60 -2.34 -12.86
N PRO A 159 -19.44 -1.96 -13.42
CA PRO A 159 -18.12 -2.59 -13.32
C PRO A 159 -17.19 -1.98 -12.26
N SER A 160 -17.61 -1.03 -11.42
CA SER A 160 -16.66 -0.25 -10.59
C SER A 160 -17.23 0.32 -9.29
N GLY A 161 -18.36 -0.21 -8.78
CA GLY A 161 -18.93 0.16 -7.49
C GLY A 161 -19.36 1.62 -7.37
N ASN A 162 -19.71 2.29 -8.47
CA ASN A 162 -20.08 3.71 -8.49
C ASN A 162 -19.07 4.66 -7.81
N SER A 163 -17.81 4.26 -7.70
CA SER A 163 -16.77 4.99 -6.94
C SER A 163 -16.33 6.32 -7.57
N GLY A 164 -16.84 6.65 -8.76
CA GLY A 164 -16.63 7.93 -9.41
C GLY A 164 -15.27 8.09 -10.08
N ALA A 165 -14.82 9.34 -10.25
CA ALA A 165 -13.61 9.66 -10.98
C ALA A 165 -12.35 9.07 -10.30
N ARG A 166 -11.32 8.76 -11.12
CA ARG A 166 -10.00 8.36 -10.66
C ARG A 166 -9.23 9.60 -10.24
N VAL A 167 -8.77 9.69 -9.01
CA VAL A 167 -8.14 10.91 -8.47
C VAL A 167 -6.69 10.73 -8.07
N VAL A 168 -6.26 9.49 -7.83
CA VAL A 168 -4.86 9.14 -7.56
C VAL A 168 -4.54 7.83 -8.27
N CYS A 169 -3.36 7.74 -8.87
CA CYS A 169 -2.87 6.56 -9.56
C CYS A 169 -1.39 6.31 -9.29
N GLY A 170 -0.97 5.04 -9.29
CA GLY A 170 0.44 4.67 -9.23
C GLY A 170 0.68 3.27 -9.75
N VAL A 171 1.72 3.12 -10.56
CA VAL A 171 2.12 1.84 -11.19
C VAL A 171 3.03 1.07 -10.25
N PHE A 172 2.74 -0.22 -10.06
CA PHE A 172 3.59 -1.10 -9.28
C PHE A 172 4.82 -1.55 -10.06
N GLU A 173 5.97 -1.39 -9.43
CA GLU A 173 7.26 -1.90 -9.87
C GLU A 173 7.81 -2.90 -8.86
N ARG A 174 8.74 -3.77 -9.27
CA ARG A 174 9.40 -4.71 -8.36
C ARG A 174 10.21 -3.96 -7.31
N GLY A 175 10.05 -4.33 -6.05
CA GLY A 175 10.80 -3.78 -4.93
C GLY A 175 12.25 -4.27 -4.83
#